data_008911f1b715dfa82d42b0e5e583bbc4
#
_entry.id   008911f1b715dfa82d42b0e5e583bbc4
#
_cell.length_a   1.000
_cell.length_b   1.000
_cell.length_c   1.000
_cell.angle_alpha   90.00
_cell.angle_beta   90.00
_cell.angle_gamma   90.00
#
_symmetry.space_group_name_H-M   'P 1'
#
loop_
_entity.id
_entity.type
_entity.pdbx_description
1 polymer ?
#
loop_
_entity_poly.entity_id
_entity_poly.type
_entity_poly.pdbx_seq_one_letter_code
_entity_poly.pdbx_strand_id
1 'polypeptide(L)'
;MRKEKLTYYFSVEGETEKWYLDWLQDRINESRDAKYTVKLDSKIQKDPLARAKGMTILQKTEITHVFDRESGDSVHARQFMATLDRMKAAQSLGKNIKYRLGYSNFTFELWIILHKANCNGAKTHRRQYLAPLNTAYGEHFESLEEYKHEANFQRILLHCHRESQR
;
A
#
# COMPACT_ATOMS: atom_id res chain seq x y z
N MET A 1 0.02 31.57 3.89
CA MET A 1 -0.16 31.23 2.45
C MET A 1 -0.90 29.89 2.35
N ARG A 2 -1.91 29.77 1.47
CA ARG A 2 -2.64 28.49 1.30
C ARG A 2 -1.73 27.51 0.59
N LYS A 3 -1.48 26.34 1.18
CA LYS A 3 -0.67 25.29 0.56
C LYS A 3 -1.39 24.73 -0.69
N GLU A 4 -0.65 24.46 -1.75
CA GLU A 4 -1.17 23.76 -2.93
C GLU A 4 -1.54 22.32 -2.56
N LYS A 5 -2.63 21.78 -3.14
CA LYS A 5 -3.09 20.43 -2.90
C LYS A 5 -2.72 19.51 -4.07
N LEU A 6 -1.96 18.48 -3.79
CA LEU A 6 -1.59 17.44 -4.75
C LEU A 6 -2.46 16.20 -4.51
N THR A 7 -2.98 15.60 -5.56
CA THR A 7 -3.77 14.36 -5.47
C THR A 7 -3.03 13.22 -6.15
N TYR A 8 -2.89 12.12 -5.41
CA TYR A 8 -2.31 10.86 -5.88
C TYR A 8 -3.35 9.77 -5.82
N TYR A 9 -3.49 8.99 -6.88
CA TYR A 9 -4.51 7.95 -6.99
C TYR A 9 -3.92 6.58 -6.78
N PHE A 10 -4.63 5.76 -6.00
CA PHE A 10 -4.24 4.39 -5.69
C PHE A 10 -5.39 3.42 -5.92
N SER A 11 -5.07 2.22 -6.36
CA SER A 11 -5.90 1.04 -6.22
C SER A 11 -5.15 0.03 -5.35
N VAL A 12 -5.81 -0.52 -4.35
CA VAL A 12 -5.21 -1.39 -3.33
C VAL A 12 -6.02 -2.67 -3.19
N GLU A 13 -5.43 -3.71 -2.64
CA GLU A 13 -6.09 -5.01 -2.52
C GLU A 13 -6.96 -5.15 -1.27
N GLY A 14 -6.62 -4.44 -0.18
CA GLY A 14 -7.29 -4.62 1.09
C GLY A 14 -7.34 -3.36 1.96
N GLU A 15 -7.92 -3.54 3.14
CA GLU A 15 -8.13 -2.48 4.12
C GLU A 15 -6.79 -1.99 4.71
N THR A 16 -5.82 -2.87 4.95
CA THR A 16 -4.55 -2.51 5.56
C THR A 16 -3.76 -1.51 4.72
N GLU A 17 -3.71 -1.70 3.41
CA GLU A 17 -3.08 -0.75 2.48
C GLU A 17 -3.84 0.58 2.47
N LYS A 18 -5.18 0.52 2.50
CA LYS A 18 -6.01 1.71 2.54
C LYS A 18 -5.80 2.49 3.84
N TRP A 19 -5.87 1.86 4.99
CA TRP A 19 -5.64 2.49 6.29
C TRP A 19 -4.23 3.08 6.40
N TYR A 20 -3.23 2.39 5.86
CA TYR A 20 -1.88 2.93 5.81
C TYR A 20 -1.79 4.21 4.98
N LEU A 21 -2.42 4.26 3.80
CA LEU A 21 -2.43 5.45 2.96
C LEU A 21 -3.20 6.61 3.60
N ASP A 22 -4.32 6.32 4.27
CA ASP A 22 -5.08 7.33 5.02
C ASP A 22 -4.22 7.90 6.16
N TRP A 23 -3.58 7.05 6.95
CA TRP A 23 -2.64 7.46 8.00
C TRP A 23 -1.46 8.29 7.44
N LEU A 24 -0.85 7.84 6.33
CA LEU A 24 0.26 8.55 5.70
C LEU A 24 -0.15 9.93 5.21
N GLN A 25 -1.34 10.04 4.62
CA GLN A 25 -1.92 11.32 4.22
C GLN A 25 -2.00 12.29 5.40
N ASP A 26 -2.52 11.82 6.53
CA ASP A 26 -2.68 12.64 7.73
C ASP A 26 -1.32 13.08 8.27
N ARG A 27 -0.34 12.16 8.34
CA ARG A 27 1.03 12.48 8.78
C ARG A 27 1.69 13.54 7.90
N ILE A 28 1.57 13.42 6.56
CA ILE A 28 2.12 14.42 5.63
C ILE A 28 1.44 15.78 5.85
N ASN A 29 0.11 15.79 5.97
CA ASN A 29 -0.66 17.02 6.07
C ASN A 29 -0.50 17.74 7.41
N GLU A 30 -0.21 17.01 8.47
CA GLU A 30 0.09 17.57 9.81
C GLU A 30 1.52 18.15 9.92
N SER A 31 2.42 17.75 9.03
CA SER A 31 3.79 18.25 9.05
C SER A 31 3.84 19.75 8.78
N ARG A 32 4.47 20.48 9.70
CA ARG A 32 4.66 21.94 9.57
C ARG A 32 5.58 22.29 8.42
N ASP A 33 6.53 21.42 8.11
CA ASP A 33 7.54 21.62 7.06
C ASP A 33 7.04 21.22 5.68
N ALA A 34 5.87 20.59 5.56
CA ALA A 34 5.29 20.22 4.29
C ALA A 34 4.94 21.47 3.45
N LYS A 35 5.50 21.54 2.26
CA LYS A 35 5.22 22.62 1.29
C LYS A 35 3.84 22.49 0.64
N TYR A 36 3.30 21.29 0.59
CA TYR A 36 2.04 20.93 -0.05
C TYR A 36 1.14 20.21 0.94
N THR A 37 -0.15 20.21 0.68
CA THR A 37 -1.08 19.23 1.25
C THR A 37 -1.31 18.14 0.23
N VAL A 38 -1.49 16.90 0.69
CA VAL A 38 -1.72 15.76 -0.20
C VAL A 38 -3.10 15.16 0.01
N LYS A 39 -3.67 14.62 -1.07
CA LYS A 39 -4.78 13.67 -1.03
C LYS A 39 -4.27 12.36 -1.62
N LEU A 40 -4.24 11.30 -0.82
CA LEU A 40 -3.98 9.94 -1.26
C LEU A 40 -5.32 9.26 -1.51
N ASP A 41 -5.86 9.41 -2.73
CA ASP A 41 -7.16 8.86 -3.11
C ASP A 41 -7.03 7.35 -3.35
N SER A 42 -7.17 6.59 -2.28
CA SER A 42 -7.07 5.13 -2.27
C SER A 42 -8.45 4.47 -2.38
N LYS A 43 -8.54 3.47 -3.24
CA LYS A 43 -9.75 2.65 -3.39
C LYS A 43 -9.38 1.17 -3.36
N ILE A 44 -10.08 0.40 -2.54
CA ILE A 44 -9.98 -1.06 -2.56
C ILE A 44 -10.57 -1.54 -3.88
N GLN A 45 -9.72 -1.95 -4.78
CA GLN A 45 -10.07 -2.47 -6.10
C GLN A 45 -8.93 -3.32 -6.63
N LYS A 46 -9.09 -4.63 -6.56
CA LYS A 46 -8.08 -5.60 -6.99
C LYS A 46 -7.86 -5.61 -8.50
N ASP A 47 -8.84 -5.15 -9.29
CA ASP A 47 -8.72 -5.05 -10.73
C ASP A 47 -8.38 -3.62 -11.16
N PRO A 48 -7.13 -3.35 -11.61
CA PRO A 48 -6.73 -2.02 -12.04
C PRO A 48 -7.50 -1.52 -13.27
N LEU A 49 -7.97 -2.41 -14.14
CA LEU A 49 -8.81 -2.02 -15.29
C LEU A 49 -10.18 -1.54 -14.83
N ALA A 50 -10.80 -2.21 -13.87
CA ALA A 50 -12.08 -1.78 -13.30
C ALA A 50 -11.94 -0.43 -12.58
N ARG A 51 -10.83 -0.19 -11.87
CA ARG A 51 -10.53 1.12 -11.27
C ARG A 51 -10.51 2.21 -12.34
N ALA A 52 -9.75 2.02 -13.42
CA ALA A 52 -9.61 2.97 -14.51
C ALA A 52 -10.92 3.25 -15.24
N LYS A 53 -11.72 2.21 -15.47
CA LYS A 53 -13.05 2.36 -16.10
C LYS A 53 -13.99 3.25 -15.26
N GLY A 54 -13.97 3.10 -13.95
CA GLY A 54 -14.82 3.84 -13.01
C GLY A 54 -14.37 5.27 -12.73
N MET A 55 -13.25 5.73 -13.27
CA MET A 55 -12.74 7.09 -13.05
C MET A 55 -13.10 8.02 -14.22
N THR A 56 -13.50 9.24 -13.88
CA THR A 56 -13.57 10.36 -14.84
C THR A 56 -12.17 11.00 -14.90
N ILE A 57 -11.53 10.90 -16.06
CA ILE A 57 -10.17 11.39 -16.31
C ILE A 57 -10.22 12.59 -17.24
N LEU A 58 -9.91 13.77 -16.72
CA LEU A 58 -9.92 15.03 -17.48
C LEU A 58 -8.53 15.47 -17.93
N GLN A 59 -7.50 14.96 -17.28
CA GLN A 59 -6.08 15.29 -17.57
C GLN A 59 -5.21 14.05 -17.36
N LYS A 60 -3.93 14.16 -17.72
CA LYS A 60 -2.97 13.08 -17.47
C LYS A 60 -2.98 12.69 -15.99
N THR A 61 -3.34 11.45 -15.71
CA THR A 61 -3.50 10.91 -14.36
C THR A 61 -2.62 9.70 -14.17
N GLU A 62 -1.80 9.72 -13.13
CA GLU A 62 -1.05 8.54 -12.70
C GLU A 62 -1.85 7.81 -11.60
N ILE A 63 -1.93 6.49 -11.69
CA ILE A 63 -2.56 5.62 -10.69
C ILE A 63 -1.54 4.58 -10.27
N THR A 64 -1.28 4.48 -8.98
CA THR A 64 -0.43 3.41 -8.43
C THR A 64 -1.31 2.24 -8.01
N HIS A 65 -1.07 1.05 -8.57
CA HIS A 65 -1.69 -0.18 -8.12
C HIS A 65 -0.76 -0.87 -7.13
N VAL A 66 -1.23 -1.01 -5.88
CA VAL A 66 -0.49 -1.66 -4.78
C VAL A 66 -1.10 -3.03 -4.54
N PHE A 67 -0.27 -4.07 -4.69
CA PHE A 67 -0.70 -5.44 -4.50
C PHE A 67 0.46 -6.35 -4.08
N ASP A 68 0.13 -7.54 -3.59
CA ASP A 68 1.10 -8.50 -3.10
C ASP A 68 1.51 -9.50 -4.18
N ARG A 69 2.80 -9.79 -4.26
CA ARG A 69 3.28 -10.98 -4.95
C ARG A 69 3.34 -12.12 -3.94
N GLU A 70 2.21 -12.82 -3.74
CA GLU A 70 1.99 -13.72 -2.61
C GLU A 70 2.96 -14.90 -2.52
N SER A 71 3.43 -15.44 -3.64
CA SER A 71 4.46 -16.49 -3.66
C SER A 71 5.09 -16.65 -5.06
N GLY A 72 6.10 -17.52 -5.13
CA GLY A 72 6.74 -17.91 -6.40
C GLY A 72 6.07 -19.10 -7.11
N ASP A 73 4.96 -19.64 -6.58
CA ASP A 73 4.27 -20.75 -7.23
C ASP A 73 3.56 -20.33 -8.53
N SER A 74 3.22 -21.30 -9.36
CA SER A 74 2.68 -21.06 -10.69
C SER A 74 1.31 -20.38 -10.70
N VAL A 75 0.52 -20.51 -9.62
CA VAL A 75 -0.80 -19.90 -9.50
C VAL A 75 -0.64 -18.41 -9.22
N HIS A 76 0.11 -18.05 -8.18
CA HIS A 76 0.36 -16.65 -7.81
C HIS A 76 1.19 -15.91 -8.87
N ALA A 77 2.14 -16.59 -9.54
CA ALA A 77 2.85 -16.00 -10.66
C ALA A 77 1.91 -15.64 -11.82
N ARG A 78 0.94 -16.52 -12.16
CA ARG A 78 -0.08 -16.20 -13.18
C ARG A 78 -0.99 -15.06 -12.76
N GLN A 79 -1.42 -15.01 -11.49
CA GLN A 79 -2.24 -13.92 -10.96
C GLN A 79 -1.50 -12.59 -11.04
N PHE A 80 -0.22 -12.57 -10.67
CA PHE A 80 0.62 -11.39 -10.79
C PHE A 80 0.72 -10.91 -12.24
N MET A 81 0.99 -11.82 -13.19
CA MET A 81 1.05 -11.47 -14.62
C MET A 81 -0.29 -10.98 -15.15
N ALA A 82 -1.40 -11.62 -14.76
CA ALA A 82 -2.75 -11.17 -15.12
C ALA A 82 -3.03 -9.74 -14.64
N THR A 83 -2.59 -9.38 -13.43
CA THR A 83 -2.72 -8.02 -12.91
C THR A 83 -1.93 -7.02 -13.76
N LEU A 84 -0.69 -7.36 -14.15
CA LEU A 84 0.10 -6.52 -15.06
C LEU A 84 -0.58 -6.32 -16.43
N ASP A 85 -1.19 -7.35 -16.97
CA ASP A 85 -1.92 -7.26 -18.24
C ASP A 85 -3.18 -6.40 -18.10
N ARG A 86 -3.88 -6.45 -16.95
CA ARG A 86 -4.99 -5.56 -16.63
C ARG A 86 -4.54 -4.09 -16.51
N MET A 87 -3.35 -3.83 -15.96
CA MET A 87 -2.78 -2.48 -15.91
C MET A 87 -2.46 -1.95 -17.32
N LYS A 88 -1.90 -2.80 -18.20
CA LYS A 88 -1.67 -2.44 -19.61
C LYS A 88 -2.99 -2.14 -20.33
N ALA A 89 -4.00 -3.01 -20.16
CA ALA A 89 -5.31 -2.80 -20.74
C ALA A 89 -5.98 -1.50 -20.25
N ALA A 90 -5.78 -1.12 -18.99
CA ALA A 90 -6.26 0.14 -18.44
C ALA A 90 -5.63 1.36 -19.13
N GLN A 91 -4.35 1.30 -19.46
CA GLN A 91 -3.67 2.38 -20.21
C GLN A 91 -4.14 2.48 -21.66
N SER A 92 -4.72 1.41 -22.20
CA SER A 92 -5.25 1.36 -23.58
C SER A 92 -6.73 1.75 -23.70
N LEU A 93 -7.37 2.23 -22.62
CA LEU A 93 -8.79 2.64 -22.64
C LEU A 93 -9.10 3.94 -23.41
N GLY A 94 -8.10 4.58 -24.01
CA GLY A 94 -8.27 5.92 -24.59
C GLY A 94 -8.37 7.05 -23.56
N LYS A 95 -8.24 6.75 -22.26
CA LYS A 95 -8.11 7.73 -21.19
C LYS A 95 -6.64 8.05 -20.97
N ASN A 96 -6.30 9.29 -20.62
CA ASN A 96 -4.93 9.70 -20.37
C ASN A 96 -4.43 9.19 -18.99
N ILE A 97 -4.29 7.86 -18.87
CA ILE A 97 -3.89 7.17 -17.64
C ILE A 97 -2.49 6.57 -17.82
N LYS A 98 -1.65 6.73 -16.78
CA LYS A 98 -0.42 5.97 -16.60
C LYS A 98 -0.50 5.19 -15.31
N TYR A 99 -0.41 3.86 -15.40
CA TYR A 99 -0.30 3.00 -14.23
C TYR A 99 1.14 2.90 -13.75
N ARG A 100 1.28 2.97 -12.43
CA ARG A 100 2.51 2.66 -11.70
C ARG A 100 2.31 1.37 -10.92
N LEU A 101 3.35 0.56 -10.89
CA LEU A 101 3.39 -0.68 -10.13
C LEU A 101 3.99 -0.41 -8.75
N GLY A 102 3.22 -0.74 -7.70
CA GLY A 102 3.72 -0.89 -6.35
C GLY A 102 3.42 -2.32 -5.90
N TYR A 103 4.44 -3.10 -5.52
CA TYR A 103 4.17 -4.43 -5.01
C TYR A 103 5.04 -4.77 -3.81
N SER A 104 4.48 -5.57 -2.90
CA SER A 104 5.21 -6.18 -1.80
C SER A 104 5.62 -7.62 -2.17
N ASN A 105 6.80 -8.02 -1.76
CA ASN A 105 7.20 -9.42 -1.90
C ASN A 105 6.53 -10.22 -0.79
N PHE A 106 5.67 -11.14 -1.17
CA PHE A 106 4.76 -11.96 -0.37
C PHE A 106 3.62 -11.23 0.32
N THR A 107 3.83 -10.06 0.93
CA THR A 107 2.78 -9.45 1.74
C THR A 107 3.10 -8.01 2.15
N PHE A 108 2.07 -7.19 2.35
CA PHE A 108 2.20 -5.79 2.73
C PHE A 108 2.85 -5.60 4.12
N GLU A 109 2.80 -6.61 4.98
CA GLU A 109 3.46 -6.61 6.29
C GLU A 109 4.96 -6.35 6.20
N LEU A 110 5.63 -6.75 5.11
CA LEU A 110 7.02 -6.39 4.86
C LEU A 110 7.24 -4.88 4.92
N TRP A 111 6.35 -4.11 4.26
CA TRP A 111 6.42 -2.65 4.26
C TRP A 111 6.28 -2.07 5.66
N ILE A 112 5.36 -2.58 6.44
CA ILE A 112 5.13 -2.16 7.83
C ILE A 112 6.35 -2.46 8.70
N ILE A 113 6.95 -3.65 8.59
CA ILE A 113 8.16 -4.02 9.34
C ILE A 113 9.31 -3.06 9.02
N LEU A 114 9.49 -2.69 7.74
CA LEU A 114 10.60 -1.84 7.30
C LEU A 114 10.56 -0.42 7.88
N HIS A 115 9.44 0.03 8.45
CA HIS A 115 9.39 1.26 9.23
C HIS A 115 10.19 1.19 10.54
N LYS A 116 10.44 0.00 11.06
CA LYS A 116 11.03 -0.21 12.39
C LYS A 116 12.33 -1.00 12.37
N ALA A 117 12.43 -1.97 11.48
CA ALA A 117 13.51 -2.92 11.49
C ALA A 117 13.84 -3.40 10.07
N ASN A 118 15.10 -3.80 9.87
CA ASN A 118 15.47 -4.53 8.67
C ASN A 118 14.82 -5.91 8.68
N CYS A 119 14.24 -6.31 7.58
CA CYS A 119 13.64 -7.62 7.38
C CYS A 119 14.45 -8.41 6.36
N ASN A 120 15.72 -8.70 6.71
CA ASN A 120 16.62 -9.44 5.87
C ASN A 120 16.41 -10.95 6.05
N GLY A 121 16.71 -11.71 5.02
CA GLY A 121 16.60 -13.16 5.00
C GLY A 121 15.51 -13.65 4.07
N ALA A 122 15.78 -14.81 3.45
CA ALA A 122 14.84 -15.43 2.53
C ALA A 122 13.57 -15.86 3.26
N LYS A 123 12.43 -15.38 2.77
CA LYS A 123 11.11 -15.83 3.18
C LYS A 123 10.50 -16.63 2.03
N THR A 124 9.78 -17.68 2.35
CA THR A 124 9.11 -18.55 1.38
C THR A 124 7.60 -18.50 1.50
N HIS A 125 7.10 -17.93 2.60
CA HIS A 125 5.67 -17.84 2.88
C HIS A 125 5.33 -16.60 3.73
N ARG A 126 4.18 -15.97 3.44
CA ARG A 126 3.73 -14.75 4.13
C ARG A 126 3.62 -14.88 5.65
N ARG A 127 3.26 -16.07 6.18
CA ARG A 127 3.19 -16.30 7.64
C ARG A 127 4.51 -16.06 8.38
N GLN A 128 5.64 -16.16 7.67
CA GLN A 128 6.96 -15.92 8.24
C GLN A 128 7.23 -14.44 8.59
N TYR A 129 6.35 -13.54 8.19
CA TYR A 129 6.44 -12.13 8.57
C TYR A 129 5.81 -11.82 9.93
N LEU A 130 5.03 -12.74 10.51
CA LEU A 130 4.37 -12.52 11.81
C LEU A 130 5.39 -12.32 12.94
N ALA A 131 6.39 -13.20 13.06
CA ALA A 131 7.41 -13.08 14.10
C ALA A 131 8.25 -11.80 13.96
N PRO A 132 8.77 -11.42 12.79
CA PRO A 132 9.43 -10.13 12.61
C PRO A 132 8.54 -8.93 12.92
N LEU A 133 7.24 -8.98 12.57
CA LEU A 133 6.28 -7.94 12.89
C LEU A 133 6.12 -7.77 14.40
N ASN A 134 5.85 -8.88 15.10
CA ASN A 134 5.72 -8.89 16.55
C ASN A 134 6.99 -8.34 17.23
N THR A 135 8.17 -8.75 16.77
CA THR A 135 9.44 -8.27 17.31
C THR A 135 9.63 -6.78 17.07
N ALA A 136 9.35 -6.30 15.85
CA ALA A 136 9.55 -4.90 15.48
C ALA A 136 8.66 -3.94 16.29
N TYR A 137 7.46 -4.37 16.66
CA TYR A 137 6.46 -3.54 17.32
C TYR A 137 6.22 -3.89 18.79
N GLY A 138 6.88 -4.93 19.33
CA GLY A 138 6.68 -5.39 20.70
C GLY A 138 5.30 -6.00 20.93
N GLU A 139 4.73 -6.61 19.88
CA GLU A 139 3.42 -7.22 19.90
C GLU A 139 3.49 -8.74 20.03
N HIS A 140 2.35 -9.39 20.26
CA HIS A 140 2.22 -10.82 20.48
C HIS A 140 1.03 -11.41 19.71
N PHE A 141 0.80 -10.95 18.47
CA PHE A 141 -0.26 -11.49 17.62
C PHE A 141 -0.02 -12.97 17.36
N GLU A 142 -1.07 -13.76 17.40
CA GLU A 142 -1.05 -15.19 17.08
C GLU A 142 -1.15 -15.46 15.58
N SER A 143 -1.70 -14.51 14.83
CA SER A 143 -1.87 -14.62 13.37
C SER A 143 -1.79 -13.26 12.67
N LEU A 144 -1.58 -13.29 11.34
CA LEU A 144 -1.68 -12.08 10.52
C LEU A 144 -3.13 -11.59 10.42
N GLU A 145 -4.11 -12.45 10.57
CA GLU A 145 -5.53 -12.10 10.61
C GLU A 145 -5.83 -11.24 11.85
N GLU A 146 -5.29 -11.60 13.01
CA GLU A 146 -5.42 -10.80 14.24
C GLU A 146 -4.77 -9.41 14.07
N TYR A 147 -3.57 -9.37 13.53
CA TYR A 147 -2.90 -8.10 13.21
C TYR A 147 -3.74 -7.20 12.29
N LYS A 148 -4.47 -7.78 11.33
CA LYS A 148 -5.28 -7.05 10.33
C LYS A 148 -6.62 -6.53 10.88
N HIS A 149 -6.97 -6.78 12.14
CA HIS A 149 -8.08 -6.06 12.77
C HIS A 149 -7.75 -4.56 12.88
N GLU A 150 -8.71 -3.71 12.54
CA GLU A 150 -8.51 -2.27 12.43
C GLU A 150 -7.86 -1.67 13.67
N ALA A 151 -8.35 -1.99 14.87
CA ALA A 151 -7.81 -1.47 16.13
C ALA A 151 -6.33 -1.86 16.35
N ASN A 152 -5.95 -3.08 15.99
CA ASN A 152 -4.58 -3.56 16.09
C ASN A 152 -3.68 -2.85 15.06
N PHE A 153 -4.14 -2.74 13.82
CA PHE A 153 -3.40 -2.07 12.76
C PHE A 153 -3.20 -0.58 13.06
N GLN A 154 -4.24 0.11 13.52
CA GLN A 154 -4.14 1.52 13.92
C GLN A 154 -3.12 1.71 15.06
N ARG A 155 -3.06 0.79 16.04
CA ARG A 155 -2.05 0.82 17.11
C ARG A 155 -0.63 0.69 16.54
N ILE A 156 -0.41 -0.21 15.58
CA ILE A 156 0.86 -0.34 14.86
C ILE A 156 1.26 0.97 14.19
N LEU A 157 0.34 1.60 13.46
CA LEU A 157 0.60 2.86 12.76
C LEU A 157 1.02 4.00 13.69
N LEU A 158 0.48 4.07 14.90
CA LEU A 158 0.89 5.04 15.91
C LEU A 158 2.37 4.89 16.28
N HIS A 159 2.90 3.67 16.26
CA HIS A 159 4.30 3.39 16.55
C HIS A 159 5.23 3.65 15.35
N CYS A 160 4.74 3.63 14.11
CA CYS A 160 5.54 3.94 12.93
C CYS A 160 6.15 5.36 12.97
N HIS A 161 5.56 6.28 13.71
CA HIS A 161 5.96 7.70 13.75
C HIS A 161 6.91 8.06 14.90
N ARG A 162 7.01 7.26 15.98
CA ARG A 162 7.67 7.69 17.23
C ARG A 162 9.20 7.77 17.20
N GLU A 163 9.88 7.28 16.16
CA GLU A 163 11.37 7.23 16.16
C GLU A 163 12.06 8.25 15.25
N SER A 164 11.33 9.13 14.56
CA SER A 164 11.93 10.21 13.77
C SER A 164 12.41 11.42 14.58
N GLN A 165 12.42 11.32 15.93
CA GLN A 165 12.83 12.41 16.83
C GLN A 165 14.12 12.09 17.63
N ARG A 166 15.01 11.24 17.09
CA ARG A 166 16.35 11.05 17.69
C ARG A 166 17.42 11.52 16.74
#